data_a5e2078a5f47619cb44fb16c500ab840
#
_entry.id   a5e2078a5f47619cb44fb16c500ab840
#
_cell.length_a   1.000
_cell.length_b   1.000
_cell.length_c   1.000
_cell.angle_alpha   90.00
_cell.angle_beta   90.00
_cell.angle_gamma   90.00
#
_symmetry.space_group_name_H-M   'P 1'
#
loop_
_entity.id
_entity.type
_entity.pdbx_description
1 polymer ?
#
loop_
_entity_poly.entity_id
_entity_poly.type
_entity_poly.pdbx_seq_one_letter_code
_entity_poly.pdbx_strand_id
1 'polypeptide(L)'
;MKKVLSAGILLALFCIGLPSLSNAQLTTLPDGGNKMATVAERVGITDVTIHYNRPGVKGREGQVWGKLIPAGYNDLGFGTSKAAPWRAGANENTTIEFSTDVMVEGQPLPAGKYALFVAYDPNECTLIFSRNSSSWGSFFYDQNEDALRIKVKPAPMDKEVEWLKYEFADEKENSATIALEWEKLSIPFKVDVDYPKTQLESFRRELRSDKGFTWNAYMQAAQFCAQRNTDLEEGLGWADAAISRQFVGDKNFTTLSTKADILTLLNRKDEADAIMKEALPLGKVNEVHAYARRLVAQKRYKDALEVFKFNYDKHPNEFTTNMGMARGYSATGDYKKALEYLSKAEAQAPDKPNKDNIAKLRPMLEQGKDINN
;
A
#
# COMPACT_ATOMS: atom_id res chain seq x y z
N MET A 1 4.77 70.31 57.77
CA MET A 1 4.80 68.87 57.93
C MET A 1 3.38 68.36 57.63
N LYS A 2 3.13 67.91 56.45
CA LYS A 2 1.85 67.29 56.07
C LYS A 2 2.16 65.90 55.45
N LYS A 3 1.64 64.85 56.08
CA LYS A 3 1.72 63.42 55.59
C LYS A 3 0.69 63.24 54.46
N VAL A 4 1.14 62.80 53.34
CA VAL A 4 0.27 62.34 52.22
C VAL A 4 0.13 60.84 52.35
N LEU A 5 -1.11 60.41 52.62
CA LEU A 5 -1.50 59.00 52.61
C LEU A 5 -1.77 58.59 51.12
N SER A 6 -1.01 57.67 50.59
CA SER A 6 -1.29 57.04 49.29
C SER A 6 -2.24 55.86 49.50
N ALA A 7 -3.47 56.02 49.02
CA ALA A 7 -4.43 54.90 48.94
C ALA A 7 -4.15 54.04 47.71
N GLY A 8 -3.66 52.84 47.93
CA GLY A 8 -3.51 51.80 46.88
C GLY A 8 -4.87 51.16 46.58
N ILE A 9 -5.35 51.35 45.38
CA ILE A 9 -6.56 50.69 44.89
C ILE A 9 -6.15 49.28 44.45
N LEU A 10 -6.55 48.27 45.22
CA LEU A 10 -6.41 46.83 44.89
C LEU A 10 -7.54 46.47 43.92
N LEU A 11 -7.22 46.36 42.62
CA LEU A 11 -8.15 45.89 41.60
C LEU A 11 -8.21 44.34 41.69
N ALA A 12 -9.20 43.80 42.41
CA ALA A 12 -9.50 42.37 42.40
C ALA A 12 -10.19 42.00 41.07
N LEU A 13 -9.45 41.40 40.15
CA LEU A 13 -10.04 40.73 38.99
C LEU A 13 -10.84 39.52 39.46
N PHE A 14 -12.15 39.67 39.53
CA PHE A 14 -13.09 38.57 39.70
C PHE A 14 -13.20 37.82 38.38
N CYS A 15 -12.39 36.76 38.16
CA CYS A 15 -12.61 35.83 37.08
C CYS A 15 -13.91 35.07 37.37
N ILE A 16 -15.02 35.57 36.82
CA ILE A 16 -16.27 34.82 36.75
C ILE A 16 -16.01 33.68 35.76
N GLY A 17 -15.59 32.53 36.26
CA GLY A 17 -15.61 31.28 35.52
C GLY A 17 -17.07 30.97 35.20
N LEU A 18 -17.47 31.20 33.94
CA LEU A 18 -18.70 30.66 33.43
C LEU A 18 -18.60 29.14 33.58
N PRO A 19 -19.51 28.48 34.28
CA PRO A 19 -19.53 27.03 34.31
C PRO A 19 -19.76 26.57 32.86
N SER A 20 -18.76 25.97 32.27
CA SER A 20 -18.97 25.16 31.07
C SER A 20 -20.04 24.13 31.48
N LEU A 21 -21.23 24.25 30.93
CA LEU A 21 -22.26 23.22 31.03
C LEU A 21 -21.70 22.02 30.25
N SER A 22 -20.82 21.26 30.90
CA SER A 22 -20.48 19.94 30.46
C SER A 22 -21.79 19.14 30.57
N ASN A 23 -22.46 18.95 29.46
CA ASN A 23 -23.50 17.92 29.37
C ASN A 23 -22.83 16.58 29.60
N ALA A 24 -22.68 16.22 30.88
CA ALA A 24 -22.25 14.86 31.26
C ALA A 24 -23.39 13.89 30.94
N GLN A 25 -23.58 13.64 29.68
CA GLN A 25 -24.52 12.62 29.21
C GLN A 25 -23.94 11.28 29.56
N LEU A 26 -24.67 10.53 30.39
CA LEU A 26 -24.26 9.16 30.73
C LEU A 26 -24.19 8.30 29.47
N THR A 27 -23.22 7.42 29.40
CA THR A 27 -23.13 6.41 28.34
C THR A 27 -24.31 5.43 28.50
N THR A 28 -25.20 5.42 27.54
CA THR A 28 -26.35 4.52 27.48
C THR A 28 -26.25 3.59 26.27
N LEU A 29 -27.10 2.58 26.22
CA LEU A 29 -27.23 1.75 25.03
C LEU A 29 -27.68 2.62 23.83
N PRO A 30 -27.22 2.31 22.60
CA PRO A 30 -27.62 3.02 21.40
C PRO A 30 -29.15 3.01 21.23
N ASP A 31 -29.71 4.13 20.77
CA ASP A 31 -31.13 4.27 20.49
C ASP A 31 -31.61 3.23 19.50
N GLY A 32 -32.81 2.67 19.75
CA GLY A 32 -33.39 1.62 18.88
C GLY A 32 -32.63 0.31 18.89
N GLY A 33 -31.58 0.16 19.73
CA GLY A 33 -30.75 -1.05 19.80
C GLY A 33 -29.90 -1.28 18.56
N ASN A 34 -29.63 -0.23 17.76
CA ASN A 34 -28.73 -0.32 16.62
C ASN A 34 -27.28 -0.18 17.09
N LYS A 35 -26.47 -1.19 16.86
CA LYS A 35 -25.07 -1.21 17.31
C LYS A 35 -24.19 -0.36 16.39
N MET A 36 -23.36 0.49 16.96
CA MET A 36 -22.32 1.17 16.20
C MET A 36 -21.21 0.18 15.85
N ALA A 37 -20.68 0.27 14.64
CA ALA A 37 -19.54 -0.52 14.19
C ALA A 37 -18.62 0.31 13.31
N THR A 38 -17.37 -0.13 13.23
CA THR A 38 -16.36 0.38 12.32
C THR A 38 -15.69 -0.82 11.67
N VAL A 39 -15.52 -0.75 10.36
CA VAL A 39 -14.64 -1.67 9.62
C VAL A 39 -13.64 -0.84 8.83
N ALA A 40 -12.39 -1.27 8.81
CA ALA A 40 -11.32 -0.57 8.09
C ALA A 40 -10.37 -1.58 7.48
N GLU A 41 -9.85 -1.26 6.30
CA GLU A 41 -8.83 -2.03 5.62
C GLU A 41 -7.91 -1.14 4.81
N ARG A 42 -6.71 -1.63 4.52
CA ARG A 42 -5.72 -0.93 3.71
C ARG A 42 -5.66 -1.55 2.32
N VAL A 43 -6.06 -0.78 1.30
CA VAL A 43 -5.97 -1.13 -0.11
C VAL A 43 -4.75 -0.42 -0.71
N GLY A 44 -3.72 -1.16 -1.11
CA GLY A 44 -2.41 -0.58 -1.40
C GLY A 44 -1.84 0.09 -0.15
N ILE A 45 -1.69 1.41 -0.18
CA ILE A 45 -1.34 2.23 1.01
C ILE A 45 -2.48 3.15 1.46
N THR A 46 -3.67 2.97 0.91
CA THR A 46 -4.86 3.76 1.22
C THR A 46 -5.63 3.11 2.35
N ASP A 47 -5.80 3.82 3.45
CA ASP A 47 -6.72 3.39 4.51
C ASP A 47 -8.16 3.72 4.08
N VAL A 48 -9.02 2.72 4.12
CA VAL A 48 -10.45 2.82 3.86
C VAL A 48 -11.18 2.48 5.15
N THR A 49 -11.97 3.42 5.68
CA THR A 49 -12.66 3.25 6.96
C THR A 49 -14.14 3.53 6.82
N ILE A 50 -14.99 2.63 7.30
CA ILE A 50 -16.44 2.78 7.28
C ILE A 50 -16.97 2.78 8.71
N HIS A 51 -17.66 3.86 9.11
CA HIS A 51 -18.39 3.96 10.37
C HIS A 51 -19.88 3.89 10.10
N TYR A 52 -20.61 3.06 10.82
CA TYR A 52 -22.02 2.84 10.58
C TYR A 52 -22.75 2.30 11.80
N ASN A 53 -24.08 2.46 11.81
CA ASN A 53 -24.95 1.84 12.80
C ASN A 53 -25.71 0.67 12.15
N ARG A 54 -25.75 -0.46 12.87
CA ARG A 54 -26.23 -1.76 12.40
C ARG A 54 -27.67 -2.01 12.81
N PRO A 55 -28.67 -1.80 11.93
CA PRO A 55 -30.01 -2.29 12.19
C PRO A 55 -30.06 -3.81 12.10
N GLY A 56 -30.91 -4.45 12.91
CA GLY A 56 -31.20 -5.88 12.82
C GLY A 56 -32.43 -6.14 11.98
N VAL A 57 -32.55 -7.33 11.42
CA VAL A 57 -33.80 -7.82 10.75
C VAL A 57 -34.90 -7.91 11.77
N LYS A 58 -34.69 -8.49 12.92
CA LYS A 58 -35.60 -8.55 14.06
C LYS A 58 -36.98 -9.13 13.68
N GLY A 59 -37.00 -10.25 12.99
CA GLY A 59 -38.22 -10.93 12.56
C GLY A 59 -38.97 -10.23 11.42
N ARG A 60 -38.32 -9.42 10.62
CA ARG A 60 -38.87 -8.73 9.46
C ARG A 60 -38.35 -9.31 8.14
N GLU A 61 -38.10 -10.60 8.09
CA GLU A 61 -37.64 -11.31 6.90
C GLU A 61 -38.61 -11.06 5.72
N GLY A 62 -38.04 -10.73 4.56
CA GLY A 62 -38.81 -10.36 3.35
C GLY A 62 -39.56 -9.02 3.45
N GLN A 63 -39.29 -8.22 4.50
CA GLN A 63 -39.91 -6.91 4.70
C GLN A 63 -38.86 -5.78 4.86
N VAL A 64 -37.57 -6.09 4.71
CA VAL A 64 -36.54 -5.09 4.76
C VAL A 64 -36.48 -4.30 3.46
N TRP A 65 -36.19 -4.97 2.38
CA TRP A 65 -36.01 -4.37 1.08
C TRP A 65 -37.33 -4.10 0.35
N GLY A 66 -37.54 -2.88 -0.12
CA GLY A 66 -38.77 -2.43 -0.76
C GLY A 66 -39.92 -2.04 0.20
N LYS A 67 -39.75 -2.27 1.52
CA LYS A 67 -40.71 -1.89 2.55
C LYS A 67 -40.08 -1.02 3.64
N LEU A 68 -39.29 -1.60 4.55
CA LEU A 68 -38.56 -0.81 5.56
C LEU A 68 -37.58 0.16 4.90
N ILE A 69 -36.86 -0.30 3.87
CA ILE A 69 -36.05 0.50 2.97
C ILE A 69 -36.80 0.63 1.66
N PRO A 70 -37.57 1.70 1.45
CA PRO A 70 -38.34 1.90 0.23
C PRO A 70 -37.42 2.07 -0.99
N ALA A 71 -37.94 1.76 -2.17
CA ALA A 71 -37.18 1.92 -3.40
C ALA A 71 -36.96 3.41 -3.75
N GLY A 72 -35.82 3.70 -4.33
CA GLY A 72 -35.44 5.01 -4.87
C GLY A 72 -35.27 6.10 -3.83
N TYR A 73 -35.84 7.24 -4.11
CA TYR A 73 -35.75 8.46 -3.29
C TYR A 73 -37.13 8.78 -2.71
N ASN A 74 -37.19 9.18 -1.44
CA ASN A 74 -38.45 9.32 -0.73
C ASN A 74 -38.54 10.63 0.04
N ASP A 75 -39.76 11.21 0.15
CA ASP A 75 -40.04 12.26 1.13
C ASP A 75 -40.29 11.59 2.49
N LEU A 76 -39.38 11.86 3.43
CA LEU A 76 -39.47 11.28 4.79
C LEU A 76 -40.40 12.04 5.73
N GLY A 77 -41.08 13.09 5.25
CA GLY A 77 -42.01 13.90 6.02
C GLY A 77 -41.38 14.82 7.05
N PHE A 78 -40.04 14.85 7.14
CA PHE A 78 -39.27 15.70 8.04
C PHE A 78 -37.99 16.20 7.33
N GLY A 79 -37.50 17.39 7.74
CA GLY A 79 -36.33 18.02 7.13
C GLY A 79 -36.65 18.69 5.79
N THR A 80 -35.60 19.01 5.04
CA THR A 80 -35.71 19.77 3.78
C THR A 80 -35.71 18.88 2.54
N SER A 81 -35.22 17.64 2.65
CA SER A 81 -35.15 16.73 1.50
C SER A 81 -36.53 16.20 1.13
N LYS A 82 -36.88 16.34 -0.17
CA LYS A 82 -38.07 15.73 -0.78
C LYS A 82 -37.74 14.49 -1.59
N ALA A 83 -36.47 14.16 -1.70
CA ALA A 83 -35.93 13.02 -2.46
C ALA A 83 -34.75 12.40 -1.70
N ALA A 84 -35.01 11.95 -0.46
CA ALA A 84 -34.00 11.37 0.41
C ALA A 84 -33.67 9.92 0.01
N PRO A 85 -32.40 9.54 -0.21
CA PRO A 85 -31.99 8.16 -0.28
C PRO A 85 -31.92 7.53 1.12
N TRP A 86 -31.75 6.21 1.20
CA TRP A 86 -31.48 5.56 2.48
C TRP A 86 -30.04 5.83 2.96
N ARG A 87 -29.88 6.12 4.26
CA ARG A 87 -28.57 6.42 4.92
C ARG A 87 -27.62 5.24 5.02
N ALA A 88 -27.87 4.14 4.32
CA ALA A 88 -27.05 2.93 4.26
C ALA A 88 -26.69 2.33 5.64
N GLY A 89 -27.59 2.50 6.61
CA GLY A 89 -27.45 2.09 8.00
C GLY A 89 -28.63 2.58 8.83
N ALA A 90 -28.37 2.94 10.08
CA ALA A 90 -29.35 3.49 11.02
C ALA A 90 -28.74 4.67 11.82
N ASN A 91 -29.56 5.44 12.53
CA ASN A 91 -29.21 6.58 13.37
C ASN A 91 -28.44 7.66 12.57
N GLU A 92 -27.18 7.93 12.89
CA GLU A 92 -26.30 8.88 12.20
C GLU A 92 -26.01 8.43 10.75
N ASN A 93 -25.42 9.31 9.97
CA ASN A 93 -24.94 8.95 8.65
C ASN A 93 -23.93 7.80 8.71
N THR A 94 -24.07 6.82 7.85
CA THR A 94 -22.96 5.95 7.51
C THR A 94 -21.91 6.78 6.79
N THR A 95 -20.65 6.67 7.20
CA THR A 95 -19.55 7.39 6.57
C THR A 95 -18.49 6.44 6.07
N ILE A 96 -17.91 6.79 4.92
CA ILE A 96 -16.74 6.14 4.36
C ILE A 96 -15.63 7.17 4.18
N GLU A 97 -14.42 6.82 4.59
CA GLU A 97 -13.26 7.70 4.53
C GLU A 97 -12.13 7.02 3.75
N PHE A 98 -11.51 7.77 2.85
CA PHE A 98 -10.36 7.35 2.05
C PHE A 98 -9.18 8.26 2.37
N SER A 99 -8.03 7.69 2.76
CA SER A 99 -6.82 8.47 3.10
C SER A 99 -6.09 9.03 1.89
N THR A 100 -6.39 8.53 0.68
CA THR A 100 -5.87 9.01 -0.62
C THR A 100 -6.97 8.97 -1.66
N ASP A 101 -6.72 9.55 -2.84
CA ASP A 101 -7.65 9.46 -3.97
C ASP A 101 -7.86 8.01 -4.40
N VAL A 102 -9.09 7.67 -4.75
CA VAL A 102 -9.51 6.33 -5.17
C VAL A 102 -10.34 6.38 -6.46
N MET A 103 -10.52 5.21 -7.07
CA MET A 103 -11.54 4.98 -8.08
C MET A 103 -12.62 4.09 -7.48
N VAL A 104 -13.88 4.50 -7.55
CA VAL A 104 -15.03 3.69 -7.12
C VAL A 104 -15.83 3.30 -8.35
N GLU A 105 -15.95 2.02 -8.62
CA GLU A 105 -16.51 1.50 -9.88
C GLU A 105 -15.93 2.19 -11.13
N GLY A 106 -14.60 2.42 -11.11
CA GLY A 106 -13.87 3.08 -12.20
C GLY A 106 -14.10 4.60 -12.31
N GLN A 107 -14.78 5.24 -11.35
CA GLN A 107 -14.99 6.68 -11.32
C GLN A 107 -14.14 7.33 -10.21
N PRO A 108 -13.49 8.48 -10.47
CA PRO A 108 -12.59 9.10 -9.51
C PRO A 108 -13.34 9.70 -8.33
N LEU A 109 -12.81 9.46 -7.14
CA LEU A 109 -13.27 10.08 -5.89
C LEU A 109 -12.03 10.55 -5.10
N PRO A 110 -11.90 11.86 -4.82
CA PRO A 110 -10.79 12.38 -4.03
C PRO A 110 -10.72 11.80 -2.62
N ALA A 111 -9.55 11.87 -2.00
CA ALA A 111 -9.36 11.60 -0.58
C ALA A 111 -10.34 12.42 0.27
N GLY A 112 -10.87 11.82 1.32
CA GLY A 112 -11.79 12.49 2.21
C GLY A 112 -12.80 11.57 2.87
N LYS A 113 -13.64 12.19 3.69
CA LYS A 113 -14.73 11.53 4.40
C LYS A 113 -16.07 11.90 3.77
N TYR A 114 -16.85 10.91 3.42
CA TYR A 114 -18.13 11.05 2.74
C TYR A 114 -19.25 10.38 3.53
N ALA A 115 -20.44 10.94 3.52
CA ALA A 115 -21.64 10.17 3.87
C ALA A 115 -21.95 9.21 2.73
N LEU A 116 -22.27 7.98 3.08
CA LEU A 116 -22.67 6.95 2.13
C LEU A 116 -24.19 6.77 2.18
N PHE A 117 -24.85 6.98 1.05
CA PHE A 117 -26.28 6.73 0.90
C PHE A 117 -26.55 5.71 -0.20
N VAL A 118 -27.72 5.07 -0.14
CA VAL A 118 -28.20 4.13 -1.14
C VAL A 118 -29.61 4.51 -1.57
N ALA A 119 -29.83 4.81 -2.83
CA ALA A 119 -31.14 4.73 -3.43
C ALA A 119 -31.35 3.29 -3.91
N TYR A 120 -32.11 2.53 -3.12
CA TYR A 120 -32.33 1.10 -3.36
C TYR A 120 -33.21 0.88 -4.60
N ASP A 121 -32.81 -0.06 -5.41
CA ASP A 121 -33.64 -0.66 -6.46
C ASP A 121 -33.25 -2.15 -6.58
N PRO A 122 -34.20 -3.05 -6.75
CA PRO A 122 -33.94 -4.49 -6.80
C PRO A 122 -33.04 -4.93 -7.95
N ASN A 123 -32.94 -4.13 -9.01
CA ASN A 123 -32.13 -4.44 -10.20
C ASN A 123 -30.81 -3.65 -10.24
N GLU A 124 -30.81 -2.38 -9.79
CA GLU A 124 -29.66 -1.49 -9.89
C GLU A 124 -29.72 -0.36 -8.85
N CYS A 125 -29.04 -0.56 -7.72
CA CYS A 125 -28.91 0.47 -6.69
C CYS A 125 -28.04 1.65 -7.14
N THR A 126 -28.37 2.86 -6.67
CA THR A 126 -27.47 4.00 -6.78
C THR A 126 -26.78 4.23 -5.44
N LEU A 127 -25.44 4.08 -5.39
CA LEU A 127 -24.62 4.50 -4.27
C LEU A 127 -24.25 5.96 -4.43
N ILE A 128 -24.29 6.71 -3.33
CA ILE A 128 -24.07 8.15 -3.31
C ILE A 128 -23.03 8.47 -2.24
N PHE A 129 -21.97 9.17 -2.63
CA PHE A 129 -20.93 9.67 -1.74
C PHE A 129 -21.12 11.18 -1.61
N SER A 130 -21.65 11.62 -0.47
CA SER A 130 -21.93 13.05 -0.21
C SER A 130 -20.82 13.68 0.63
N ARG A 131 -20.45 14.92 0.31
CA ARG A 131 -19.48 15.72 1.10
C ARG A 131 -20.00 16.08 2.49
N ASN A 132 -21.32 16.09 2.67
CA ASN A 132 -21.93 16.32 3.97
C ASN A 132 -21.96 15.02 4.79
N SER A 133 -20.88 14.75 5.51
CA SER A 133 -20.71 13.54 6.32
C SER A 133 -21.18 13.67 7.77
N SER A 134 -21.76 14.81 8.17
CA SER A 134 -22.13 15.11 9.56
C SER A 134 -23.63 15.22 9.81
N SER A 135 -24.48 15.04 8.80
CA SER A 135 -25.93 15.08 8.94
C SER A 135 -26.47 13.89 9.73
N TRP A 136 -27.61 14.08 10.37
CA TRP A 136 -28.38 12.98 10.96
C TRP A 136 -29.29 12.33 9.92
N GLY A 137 -28.93 11.12 9.50
CA GLY A 137 -29.69 10.40 8.47
C GLY A 137 -29.70 11.12 7.13
N SER A 138 -30.81 11.05 6.42
CA SER A 138 -30.98 11.65 5.09
C SER A 138 -32.09 12.71 5.02
N PHE A 139 -32.59 13.19 6.15
CA PHE A 139 -33.67 14.18 6.20
C PHE A 139 -33.32 15.52 5.56
N PHE A 140 -32.04 15.88 5.59
CA PHE A 140 -31.48 17.12 5.03
C PHE A 140 -30.59 16.86 3.81
N TYR A 141 -30.72 15.71 3.20
CA TYR A 141 -29.95 15.35 2.02
C TYR A 141 -30.16 16.37 0.89
N ASP A 142 -29.05 16.86 0.34
CA ASP A 142 -29.01 17.76 -0.80
C ASP A 142 -28.12 17.13 -1.89
N GLN A 143 -28.69 16.95 -3.07
CA GLN A 143 -27.98 16.40 -4.23
C GLN A 143 -26.77 17.23 -4.68
N ASN A 144 -26.77 18.54 -4.40
CA ASN A 144 -25.66 19.43 -4.74
C ASN A 144 -24.40 19.17 -3.90
N GLU A 145 -24.52 18.45 -2.79
CA GLU A 145 -23.41 18.03 -1.93
C GLU A 145 -22.78 16.69 -2.41
N ASP A 146 -23.33 16.05 -3.41
CA ASP A 146 -22.80 14.78 -3.91
C ASP A 146 -21.42 14.97 -4.56
N ALA A 147 -20.47 14.15 -4.14
CA ALA A 147 -19.16 14.05 -4.76
C ALA A 147 -19.17 13.03 -5.89
N LEU A 148 -19.91 11.92 -5.69
CA LEU A 148 -19.97 10.84 -6.66
C LEU A 148 -21.32 10.10 -6.52
N ARG A 149 -21.86 9.67 -7.67
CA ARG A 149 -22.96 8.70 -7.77
C ARG A 149 -22.57 7.59 -8.71
N ILE A 150 -22.73 6.36 -8.25
CA ILE A 150 -22.43 5.16 -9.05
C ILE A 150 -23.64 4.21 -9.02
N LYS A 151 -23.73 3.38 -10.03
CA LYS A 151 -24.74 2.33 -10.12
C LYS A 151 -24.11 0.97 -9.92
N VAL A 152 -24.72 0.17 -9.06
CA VAL A 152 -24.24 -1.17 -8.72
C VAL A 152 -25.41 -2.15 -8.71
N LYS A 153 -25.15 -3.40 -9.06
CA LYS A 153 -26.16 -4.45 -9.03
C LYS A 153 -26.16 -5.12 -7.66
N PRO A 154 -27.31 -5.11 -6.95
CA PRO A 154 -27.43 -5.91 -5.74
C PRO A 154 -27.40 -7.40 -6.09
N ALA A 155 -26.85 -8.22 -5.19
CA ALA A 155 -26.74 -9.65 -5.34
C ALA A 155 -27.49 -10.37 -4.22
N PRO A 156 -28.31 -11.40 -4.52
CA PRO A 156 -28.94 -12.21 -3.49
C PRO A 156 -27.90 -13.04 -2.74
N MET A 157 -28.15 -13.29 -1.46
CA MET A 157 -27.32 -14.14 -0.61
C MET A 157 -28.09 -15.36 -0.13
N ASP A 158 -27.41 -16.50 -0.05
CA ASP A 158 -28.01 -17.75 0.48
C ASP A 158 -28.20 -17.67 2.00
N LYS A 159 -27.26 -17.04 2.70
CA LYS A 159 -27.30 -16.88 4.15
C LYS A 159 -27.89 -15.55 4.54
N GLU A 160 -28.77 -15.59 5.53
CA GLU A 160 -29.33 -14.39 6.13
C GLU A 160 -28.30 -13.71 7.06
N VAL A 161 -28.21 -12.40 6.93
CA VAL A 161 -27.40 -11.51 7.77
C VAL A 161 -28.34 -10.71 8.67
N GLU A 162 -28.48 -11.13 9.93
CA GLU A 162 -29.36 -10.49 10.92
C GLU A 162 -29.01 -9.02 11.15
N TRP A 163 -27.73 -8.71 11.36
CA TRP A 163 -27.25 -7.35 11.62
C TRP A 163 -26.51 -6.80 10.41
N LEU A 164 -27.01 -5.71 9.84
CA LEU A 164 -26.31 -5.01 8.74
C LEU A 164 -24.81 -4.94 9.01
N LYS A 165 -24.00 -5.29 8.02
CA LYS A 165 -22.54 -5.18 8.07
C LYS A 165 -21.99 -4.67 6.76
N TYR A 166 -20.78 -4.11 6.84
CA TYR A 166 -19.90 -3.91 5.71
C TYR A 166 -18.75 -4.91 5.80
N GLU A 167 -18.31 -5.41 4.66
CA GLU A 167 -17.25 -6.42 4.55
C GLU A 167 -16.35 -6.09 3.36
N PHE A 168 -15.04 -6.35 3.50
CA PHE A 168 -14.10 -6.30 2.40
C PHE A 168 -13.95 -7.70 1.82
N ALA A 169 -13.89 -7.81 0.49
CA ALA A 169 -13.77 -9.06 -0.25
C ALA A 169 -12.96 -8.85 -1.54
N ASP A 170 -12.60 -9.94 -2.22
CA ASP A 170 -11.86 -9.93 -3.49
C ASP A 170 -10.61 -9.03 -3.45
N GLU A 171 -9.89 -9.09 -2.35
CA GLU A 171 -8.74 -8.25 -2.05
C GLU A 171 -7.58 -8.54 -3.01
N LYS A 172 -7.01 -7.46 -3.55
CA LYS A 172 -5.80 -7.46 -4.39
C LYS A 172 -4.84 -6.39 -3.89
N GLU A 173 -3.65 -6.36 -4.46
CA GLU A 173 -2.64 -5.35 -4.10
C GLU A 173 -3.17 -3.91 -4.14
N ASN A 174 -4.04 -3.61 -5.09
CA ASN A 174 -4.52 -2.25 -5.37
C ASN A 174 -6.04 -2.13 -5.46
N SER A 175 -6.79 -3.14 -5.05
CA SER A 175 -8.25 -3.07 -5.08
C SER A 175 -8.90 -4.00 -4.06
N ALA A 176 -10.10 -3.64 -3.62
CA ALA A 176 -10.99 -4.50 -2.84
C ALA A 176 -12.44 -4.24 -3.25
N THR A 177 -13.30 -5.23 -3.05
CA THR A 177 -14.74 -5.08 -3.13
C THR A 177 -15.29 -4.82 -1.73
N ILE A 178 -16.05 -3.75 -1.55
CA ILE A 178 -16.77 -3.46 -0.32
C ILE A 178 -18.21 -3.86 -0.52
N ALA A 179 -18.74 -4.70 0.36
CA ALA A 179 -20.11 -5.19 0.31
C ALA A 179 -20.91 -4.72 1.54
N LEU A 180 -22.02 -4.03 1.31
CA LEU A 180 -23.05 -3.83 2.32
C LEU A 180 -23.94 -5.06 2.31
N GLU A 181 -24.02 -5.78 3.42
CA GLU A 181 -24.80 -7.01 3.54
C GLU A 181 -25.83 -6.88 4.64
N TRP A 182 -27.08 -7.16 4.31
CA TRP A 182 -28.19 -7.19 5.28
C TRP A 182 -29.34 -8.07 4.78
N GLU A 183 -29.98 -8.83 5.71
CA GLU A 183 -30.96 -9.84 5.38
C GLU A 183 -30.38 -10.83 4.35
N LYS A 184 -30.93 -10.92 3.16
CA LYS A 184 -30.48 -11.79 2.06
C LYS A 184 -30.00 -11.00 0.85
N LEU A 185 -29.49 -9.79 1.06
CA LEU A 185 -29.03 -8.93 -0.02
C LEU A 185 -27.64 -8.39 0.28
N SER A 186 -26.76 -8.46 -0.71
CA SER A 186 -25.46 -7.79 -0.77
C SER A 186 -25.52 -6.66 -1.79
N ILE A 187 -24.95 -5.51 -1.46
CA ILE A 187 -24.77 -4.38 -2.39
C ILE A 187 -23.26 -4.15 -2.48
N PRO A 188 -22.56 -4.83 -3.41
CA PRO A 188 -21.13 -4.71 -3.57
C PRO A 188 -20.76 -3.50 -4.43
N PHE A 189 -19.58 -2.93 -4.16
CA PHE A 189 -18.93 -1.95 -5.02
C PHE A 189 -17.41 -2.07 -4.91
N LYS A 190 -16.72 -1.85 -6.02
CA LYS A 190 -15.28 -1.98 -6.10
C LYS A 190 -14.57 -0.66 -5.82
N VAL A 191 -13.50 -0.73 -5.04
CA VAL A 191 -12.57 0.38 -4.83
C VAL A 191 -11.22 -0.02 -5.41
N ASP A 192 -10.67 0.81 -6.29
CA ASP A 192 -9.34 0.67 -6.86
C ASP A 192 -8.46 1.87 -6.44
N VAL A 193 -7.18 1.60 -6.24
CA VAL A 193 -6.16 2.61 -5.91
C VAL A 193 -5.07 2.55 -6.96
N ASP A 194 -4.65 3.71 -7.48
CA ASP A 194 -3.42 3.80 -8.27
C ASP A 194 -2.22 3.68 -7.32
N TYR A 195 -1.90 2.44 -6.95
CA TYR A 195 -0.88 2.16 -5.94
C TYR A 195 0.51 2.72 -6.31
N PRO A 196 1.04 2.56 -7.54
CA PRO A 196 2.31 3.16 -7.89
C PRO A 196 2.34 4.68 -7.69
N LYS A 197 1.35 5.39 -8.20
CA LYS A 197 1.22 6.84 -8.03
C LYS A 197 1.13 7.25 -6.57
N THR A 198 0.22 6.61 -5.83
CA THR A 198 -0.02 6.89 -4.42
C THR A 198 1.24 6.65 -3.57
N GLN A 199 1.99 5.58 -3.87
CA GLN A 199 3.24 5.27 -3.20
C GLN A 199 4.32 6.32 -3.47
N LEU A 200 4.47 6.78 -4.71
CA LEU A 200 5.42 7.82 -5.08
C LEU A 200 5.08 9.16 -4.39
N GLU A 201 3.82 9.53 -4.36
CA GLU A 201 3.36 10.72 -3.63
C GLU A 201 3.66 10.61 -2.12
N SER A 202 3.50 9.41 -1.56
CA SER A 202 3.89 9.16 -0.16
C SER A 202 5.40 9.32 0.03
N PHE A 203 6.23 8.75 -0.83
CA PHE A 203 7.69 8.92 -0.76
C PHE A 203 8.10 10.39 -0.88
N ARG A 204 7.57 11.15 -1.84
CA ARG A 204 7.85 12.59 -2.01
C ARG A 204 7.55 13.36 -0.72
N ARG A 205 6.49 13.00 0.00
CA ARG A 205 6.12 13.61 1.27
C ARG A 205 7.02 13.16 2.42
N GLU A 206 7.24 11.85 2.54
CA GLU A 206 8.00 11.23 3.63
C GLU A 206 9.49 11.58 3.59
N LEU A 207 10.09 11.64 2.40
CA LEU A 207 11.49 12.04 2.22
C LEU A 207 11.77 13.52 2.60
N ARG A 208 10.72 14.31 2.87
CA ARG A 208 10.81 15.68 3.39
C ARG A 208 10.62 15.76 4.90
N SER A 209 10.39 14.63 5.56
CA SER A 209 10.27 14.49 7.02
C SER A 209 11.56 13.91 7.62
N ASP A 210 11.48 13.49 8.88
CA ASP A 210 12.55 12.77 9.60
C ASP A 210 13.02 11.51 8.88
N LYS A 211 12.14 10.82 8.15
CA LYS A 211 12.49 9.63 7.35
C LYS A 211 13.53 9.93 6.26
N GLY A 212 13.54 11.15 5.71
CA GLY A 212 14.49 11.58 4.70
C GLY A 212 15.92 11.84 5.20
N PHE A 213 16.22 11.59 6.48
CA PHE A 213 17.56 11.71 7.05
C PHE A 213 18.38 10.41 7.01
N THR A 214 17.99 9.46 6.17
CA THR A 214 18.72 8.20 5.98
C THR A 214 18.85 7.87 4.49
N TRP A 215 20.01 7.37 4.07
CA TRP A 215 20.23 6.91 2.69
C TRP A 215 19.29 5.75 2.31
N ASN A 216 18.94 4.90 3.28
CA ASN A 216 18.03 3.77 3.08
C ASN A 216 16.65 4.21 2.57
N ALA A 217 16.12 5.34 3.04
CA ALA A 217 14.81 5.82 2.60
C ALA A 217 14.85 6.21 1.10
N TYR A 218 15.88 6.94 0.68
CA TYR A 218 16.06 7.28 -0.75
C TYR A 218 16.31 6.04 -1.61
N MET A 219 17.10 5.09 -1.10
CA MET A 219 17.33 3.83 -1.80
C MET A 219 16.03 3.02 -1.98
N GLN A 220 15.20 2.91 -0.94
CA GLN A 220 13.91 2.23 -1.02
C GLN A 220 12.99 2.87 -2.08
N ALA A 221 12.93 4.19 -2.12
CA ALA A 221 12.17 4.92 -3.13
C ALA A 221 12.72 4.68 -4.55
N ALA A 222 14.04 4.71 -4.73
CA ALA A 222 14.68 4.39 -5.99
C ALA A 222 14.44 2.95 -6.44
N GLN A 223 14.53 2.00 -5.52
CA GLN A 223 14.25 0.57 -5.80
C GLN A 223 12.80 0.34 -6.19
N PHE A 224 11.86 1.04 -5.59
CA PHE A 224 10.47 0.96 -5.99
C PHE A 224 10.27 1.38 -7.45
N CYS A 225 10.87 2.51 -7.85
CA CYS A 225 10.83 2.95 -9.26
C CYS A 225 11.40 1.90 -10.20
N ALA A 226 12.54 1.29 -9.84
CA ALA A 226 13.18 0.23 -10.64
C ALA A 226 12.30 -1.02 -10.73
N GLN A 227 11.74 -1.49 -9.61
CA GLN A 227 10.93 -2.70 -9.55
C GLN A 227 9.60 -2.58 -10.29
N ARG A 228 9.00 -1.39 -10.26
CA ARG A 228 7.72 -1.09 -10.91
C ARG A 228 7.89 -0.53 -12.32
N ASN A 229 9.13 -0.26 -12.74
CA ASN A 229 9.45 0.39 -14.03
C ASN A 229 8.63 1.68 -14.23
N THR A 230 8.59 2.52 -13.19
CA THR A 230 7.82 3.77 -13.15
C THR A 230 8.69 4.92 -12.66
N ASP A 231 8.45 6.13 -13.16
CA ASP A 231 9.14 7.36 -12.75
C ASP A 231 10.67 7.21 -12.60
N LEU A 232 11.30 6.52 -13.55
CA LEU A 232 12.70 6.11 -13.49
C LEU A 232 13.68 7.28 -13.35
N GLU A 233 13.41 8.45 -13.95
CA GLU A 233 14.27 9.62 -13.80
C GLU A 233 14.19 10.22 -12.38
N GLU A 234 13.03 10.21 -11.73
CA GLU A 234 12.90 10.57 -10.33
C GLU A 234 13.60 9.53 -9.43
N GLY A 235 13.42 8.25 -9.74
CA GLY A 235 14.11 7.14 -9.09
C GLY A 235 15.63 7.27 -9.18
N LEU A 236 16.15 7.73 -10.33
CA LEU A 236 17.57 8.01 -10.52
C LEU A 236 18.04 9.15 -9.60
N GLY A 237 17.24 10.23 -9.48
CA GLY A 237 17.53 11.32 -8.56
C GLY A 237 17.54 10.86 -7.09
N TRP A 238 16.66 9.96 -6.70
CA TRP A 238 16.68 9.36 -5.37
C TRP A 238 17.88 8.43 -5.16
N ALA A 239 18.29 7.67 -6.17
CA ALA A 239 19.51 6.85 -6.11
C ALA A 239 20.76 7.74 -5.92
N ASP A 240 20.84 8.86 -6.63
CA ASP A 240 21.92 9.85 -6.47
C ASP A 240 21.92 10.45 -5.05
N ALA A 241 20.75 10.78 -4.52
CA ALA A 241 20.62 11.25 -3.15
C ALA A 241 21.05 10.19 -2.12
N ALA A 242 20.71 8.92 -2.34
CA ALA A 242 21.15 7.81 -1.48
C ALA A 242 22.68 7.63 -1.47
N ILE A 243 23.36 7.97 -2.57
CA ILE A 243 24.81 7.86 -2.72
C ILE A 243 25.55 9.04 -2.11
N SER A 244 25.08 10.28 -2.37
CA SER A 244 25.93 11.47 -2.21
C SER A 244 25.28 12.65 -1.50
N ARG A 245 24.02 12.57 -1.07
CA ARG A 245 23.36 13.69 -0.38
C ARG A 245 24.09 14.03 0.92
N GLN A 246 24.39 15.31 1.11
CA GLN A 246 25.10 15.78 2.30
C GLN A 246 24.38 15.35 3.59
N PHE A 247 25.13 14.83 4.56
CA PHE A 247 24.69 14.28 5.86
C PHE A 247 23.86 12.99 5.80
N VAL A 248 23.46 12.51 4.61
CA VAL A 248 22.53 11.40 4.44
C VAL A 248 23.13 10.28 3.60
N GLY A 249 23.81 10.64 2.51
CA GLY A 249 24.28 9.70 1.50
C GLY A 249 25.33 8.73 2.04
N ASP A 250 25.27 7.49 1.55
CA ASP A 250 26.25 6.43 1.81
C ASP A 250 26.56 5.70 0.50
N LYS A 251 27.81 5.89 0.04
CA LYS A 251 28.31 5.27 -1.17
C LYS A 251 28.74 3.83 -0.88
N ASN A 252 27.86 2.91 -1.14
CA ASN A 252 28.07 1.48 -0.94
C ASN A 252 27.60 0.67 -2.16
N PHE A 253 27.83 -0.66 -2.13
CA PHE A 253 27.44 -1.55 -3.23
C PHE A 253 25.94 -1.46 -3.55
N THR A 254 25.08 -1.42 -2.54
CA THR A 254 23.64 -1.43 -2.72
C THR A 254 23.14 -0.15 -3.38
N THR A 255 23.61 1.03 -2.94
CA THR A 255 23.21 2.31 -3.51
C THR A 255 23.68 2.46 -4.96
N LEU A 256 24.94 2.09 -5.25
CA LEU A 256 25.47 2.12 -6.61
C LEU A 256 24.79 1.11 -7.53
N SER A 257 24.55 -0.13 -7.07
CA SER A 257 23.88 -1.13 -7.90
C SER A 257 22.43 -0.76 -8.19
N THR A 258 21.72 -0.15 -7.24
CA THR A 258 20.36 0.39 -7.49
C THR A 258 20.39 1.48 -8.56
N LYS A 259 21.35 2.39 -8.52
CA LYS A 259 21.54 3.40 -9.58
C LYS A 259 21.80 2.75 -10.95
N ALA A 260 22.67 1.75 -11.00
CA ALA A 260 22.98 1.03 -12.23
C ALA A 260 21.76 0.25 -12.78
N ASP A 261 20.94 -0.32 -11.92
CA ASP A 261 19.70 -0.98 -12.33
C ASP A 261 18.74 0.01 -13.00
N ILE A 262 18.56 1.21 -12.43
CA ILE A 262 17.72 2.28 -13.01
C ILE A 262 18.30 2.76 -14.34
N LEU A 263 19.60 3.02 -14.41
CA LEU A 263 20.26 3.41 -15.67
C LEU A 263 20.07 2.36 -16.78
N THR A 264 20.10 1.08 -16.41
CA THR A 264 19.83 -0.01 -17.34
C THR A 264 18.39 0.04 -17.87
N LEU A 265 17.42 0.28 -17.00
CA LEU A 265 16.00 0.45 -17.40
C LEU A 265 15.76 1.68 -18.28
N LEU A 266 16.56 2.74 -18.08
CA LEU A 266 16.58 3.94 -18.92
C LEU A 266 17.35 3.75 -20.23
N ASN A 267 17.84 2.54 -20.54
CA ASN A 267 18.69 2.22 -21.69
C ASN A 267 20.05 2.95 -21.71
N ARG A 268 20.54 3.45 -20.58
CA ARG A 268 21.85 4.14 -20.37
C ARG A 268 22.92 3.13 -19.93
N LYS A 269 23.13 2.10 -20.75
CA LYS A 269 23.94 0.93 -20.41
C LYS A 269 25.40 1.25 -20.08
N ASP A 270 26.05 2.14 -20.83
CA ASP A 270 27.46 2.47 -20.62
C ASP A 270 27.65 3.15 -19.26
N GLU A 271 26.69 3.98 -18.84
CA GLU A 271 26.71 4.61 -17.52
C GLU A 271 26.46 3.59 -16.42
N ALA A 272 25.53 2.65 -16.61
CA ALA A 272 25.25 1.56 -15.66
C ALA A 272 26.52 0.71 -15.46
N ASP A 273 27.20 0.34 -16.54
CA ASP A 273 28.44 -0.44 -16.48
C ASP A 273 29.58 0.32 -15.78
N ALA A 274 29.68 1.64 -16.00
CA ALA A 274 30.65 2.48 -15.30
C ALA A 274 30.37 2.53 -13.78
N ILE A 275 29.13 2.70 -13.38
CA ILE A 275 28.71 2.68 -11.97
C ILE A 275 28.97 1.32 -11.33
N MET A 276 28.72 0.22 -12.06
CA MET A 276 29.00 -1.12 -11.53
C MET A 276 30.51 -1.41 -11.36
N LYS A 277 31.37 -0.87 -12.21
CA LYS A 277 32.83 -0.94 -11.99
C LYS A 277 33.25 -0.28 -10.67
N GLU A 278 32.58 0.81 -10.30
CA GLU A 278 32.81 1.49 -9.03
C GLU A 278 32.18 0.71 -7.84
N ALA A 279 31.04 0.05 -8.04
CA ALA A 279 30.33 -0.72 -7.02
C ALA A 279 31.06 -2.01 -6.62
N LEU A 280 31.60 -2.75 -7.59
CA LEU A 280 32.18 -4.08 -7.39
C LEU A 280 33.25 -4.14 -6.28
N PRO A 281 34.19 -3.18 -6.14
CA PRO A 281 35.13 -3.17 -5.05
C PRO A 281 34.55 -3.06 -3.65
N LEU A 282 33.33 -2.50 -3.53
CA LEU A 282 32.62 -2.26 -2.27
C LEU A 282 31.70 -3.44 -1.89
N GLY A 283 31.48 -4.37 -2.82
CA GLY A 283 30.54 -5.47 -2.64
C GLY A 283 31.11 -6.59 -1.75
N LYS A 284 30.22 -7.19 -0.95
CA LYS A 284 30.48 -8.43 -0.24
C LYS A 284 30.40 -9.61 -1.22
N VAL A 285 31.01 -10.73 -0.86
CA VAL A 285 31.09 -11.94 -1.70
C VAL A 285 29.75 -12.35 -2.30
N ASN A 286 28.68 -12.33 -1.50
CA ASN A 286 27.35 -12.72 -1.96
C ASN A 286 26.67 -11.67 -2.85
N GLU A 287 26.93 -10.38 -2.63
CA GLU A 287 26.38 -9.28 -3.43
C GLU A 287 26.98 -9.30 -4.84
N VAL A 288 28.29 -9.45 -4.94
CA VAL A 288 29.02 -9.56 -6.22
C VAL A 288 28.58 -10.84 -6.96
N HIS A 289 28.45 -11.96 -6.24
CA HIS A 289 27.97 -13.21 -6.82
C HIS A 289 26.54 -13.06 -7.39
N ALA A 290 25.63 -12.43 -6.65
CA ALA A 290 24.25 -12.18 -7.10
C ALA A 290 24.22 -11.28 -8.35
N TYR A 291 25.05 -10.26 -8.41
CA TYR A 291 25.18 -9.40 -9.59
C TYR A 291 25.65 -10.20 -10.81
N ALA A 292 26.70 -11.00 -10.67
CA ALA A 292 27.19 -11.84 -11.77
C ALA A 292 26.11 -12.83 -12.26
N ARG A 293 25.30 -13.39 -11.36
CA ARG A 293 24.15 -14.22 -11.75
C ARG A 293 23.09 -13.44 -12.55
N ARG A 294 22.83 -12.16 -12.21
CA ARG A 294 21.93 -11.31 -13.01
C ARG A 294 22.48 -11.10 -14.43
N LEU A 295 23.79 -10.90 -14.57
CA LEU A 295 24.43 -10.81 -15.90
C LEU A 295 24.24 -12.10 -16.71
N VAL A 296 24.32 -13.28 -16.08
CA VAL A 296 24.02 -14.56 -16.75
C VAL A 296 22.57 -14.58 -17.24
N ALA A 297 21.60 -14.20 -16.39
CA ALA A 297 20.20 -14.15 -16.77
C ALA A 297 19.93 -13.16 -17.93
N GLN A 298 20.71 -12.09 -18.01
CA GLN A 298 20.70 -11.13 -19.12
C GLN A 298 21.48 -11.61 -20.37
N LYS A 299 22.00 -12.85 -20.37
CA LYS A 299 22.84 -13.43 -21.43
C LYS A 299 24.16 -12.69 -21.68
N ARG A 300 24.61 -11.90 -20.73
CA ARG A 300 25.93 -11.21 -20.72
C ARG A 300 27.01 -12.13 -20.14
N TYR A 301 27.20 -13.27 -20.77
CA TYR A 301 27.99 -14.37 -20.22
C TYR A 301 29.47 -14.03 -19.99
N LYS A 302 30.08 -13.26 -20.90
CA LYS A 302 31.49 -12.83 -20.75
C LYS A 302 31.65 -11.89 -19.56
N ASP A 303 30.77 -10.88 -19.46
CA ASP A 303 30.78 -9.92 -18.35
C ASP A 303 30.54 -10.63 -17.01
N ALA A 304 29.61 -11.59 -16.98
CA ALA A 304 29.35 -12.42 -15.81
C ALA A 304 30.60 -13.21 -15.36
N LEU A 305 31.31 -13.84 -16.30
CA LEU A 305 32.54 -14.57 -15.98
C LEU A 305 33.65 -13.65 -15.42
N GLU A 306 33.78 -12.43 -15.95
CA GLU A 306 34.74 -11.44 -15.43
C GLU A 306 34.38 -11.04 -13.98
N VAL A 307 33.11 -10.82 -13.68
CA VAL A 307 32.65 -10.48 -12.32
C VAL A 307 32.83 -11.68 -11.38
N PHE A 308 32.55 -12.91 -11.82
CA PHE A 308 32.82 -14.09 -11.00
C PHE A 308 34.33 -14.26 -10.72
N LYS A 309 35.20 -14.02 -11.71
CA LYS A 309 36.65 -14.03 -11.50
C LYS A 309 37.09 -12.97 -10.49
N PHE A 310 36.61 -11.73 -10.66
CA PHE A 310 36.88 -10.64 -9.71
C PHE A 310 36.49 -11.05 -8.27
N ASN A 311 35.32 -11.66 -8.08
CA ASN A 311 34.86 -12.13 -6.78
C ASN A 311 35.77 -13.26 -6.25
N TYR A 312 36.16 -14.20 -7.10
CA TYR A 312 37.08 -15.28 -6.74
C TYR A 312 38.48 -14.78 -6.35
N ASP A 313 39.00 -13.80 -7.05
CA ASP A 313 40.32 -13.24 -6.77
C ASP A 313 40.36 -12.53 -5.41
N LYS A 314 39.26 -11.91 -5.01
CA LYS A 314 39.10 -11.29 -3.69
C LYS A 314 38.83 -12.30 -2.56
N HIS A 315 38.12 -13.36 -2.86
CA HIS A 315 37.68 -14.39 -1.92
C HIS A 315 38.03 -15.78 -2.47
N PRO A 316 39.32 -16.08 -2.53
CA PRO A 316 39.77 -17.31 -3.22
C PRO A 316 39.33 -18.54 -2.43
N ASN A 317 38.89 -19.53 -3.20
CA ASN A 317 38.60 -20.85 -2.67
C ASN A 317 37.51 -20.90 -1.58
N GLU A 318 36.49 -20.04 -1.68
CA GLU A 318 35.28 -20.14 -0.89
C GLU A 318 34.15 -20.86 -1.67
N PHE A 319 33.17 -21.44 -0.96
CA PHE A 319 32.04 -22.11 -1.58
C PHE A 319 31.34 -21.24 -2.63
N THR A 320 30.95 -20.00 -2.24
CA THR A 320 30.23 -19.05 -3.11
C THR A 320 31.03 -18.69 -4.37
N THR A 321 32.32 -18.45 -4.22
CA THR A 321 33.17 -18.05 -5.36
C THR A 321 33.49 -19.22 -6.27
N ASN A 322 33.72 -20.42 -5.76
CA ASN A 322 33.85 -21.62 -6.55
C ASN A 322 32.57 -21.93 -7.34
N MET A 323 31.38 -21.79 -6.71
CA MET A 323 30.10 -21.91 -7.41
C MET A 323 29.95 -20.84 -8.49
N GLY A 324 30.40 -19.62 -8.22
CA GLY A 324 30.40 -18.52 -9.20
C GLY A 324 31.26 -18.85 -10.43
N MET A 325 32.48 -19.34 -10.21
CA MET A 325 33.36 -19.75 -11.30
C MET A 325 32.77 -20.90 -12.12
N ALA A 326 32.17 -21.91 -11.45
CA ALA A 326 31.51 -23.01 -12.14
C ALA A 326 30.36 -22.48 -13.03
N ARG A 327 29.54 -21.57 -12.55
CA ARG A 327 28.45 -20.95 -13.32
C ARG A 327 28.96 -20.09 -14.47
N GLY A 328 29.97 -19.27 -14.24
CA GLY A 328 30.55 -18.39 -15.26
C GLY A 328 31.19 -19.18 -16.42
N TYR A 329 31.97 -20.24 -16.12
CA TYR A 329 32.53 -21.09 -17.14
C TYR A 329 31.46 -21.92 -17.87
N SER A 330 30.43 -22.39 -17.17
CA SER A 330 29.29 -23.06 -17.76
C SER A 330 28.56 -22.16 -18.77
N ALA A 331 28.26 -20.93 -18.38
CA ALA A 331 27.57 -19.95 -19.24
C ALA A 331 28.39 -19.61 -20.52
N THR A 332 29.72 -19.72 -20.46
CA THR A 332 30.61 -19.49 -21.61
C THR A 332 30.96 -20.75 -22.37
N GLY A 333 30.41 -21.92 -21.99
CA GLY A 333 30.61 -23.20 -22.66
C GLY A 333 31.88 -23.98 -22.31
N ASP A 334 32.68 -23.48 -21.34
CA ASP A 334 33.86 -24.21 -20.85
C ASP A 334 33.46 -25.17 -19.72
N TYR A 335 32.76 -26.24 -20.09
CA TYR A 335 32.23 -27.21 -19.13
C TYR A 335 33.31 -27.95 -18.35
N LYS A 336 34.50 -28.10 -18.93
CA LYS A 336 35.65 -28.73 -18.24
C LYS A 336 36.07 -27.91 -17.04
N LYS A 337 36.29 -26.60 -17.21
CA LYS A 337 36.63 -25.72 -16.09
C LYS A 337 35.45 -25.57 -15.12
N ALA A 338 34.23 -25.56 -15.64
CA ALA A 338 33.04 -25.54 -14.77
C ALA A 338 33.02 -26.75 -13.81
N LEU A 339 33.33 -27.96 -14.28
CA LEU A 339 33.44 -29.17 -13.45
C LEU A 339 34.57 -29.08 -12.41
N GLU A 340 35.72 -28.52 -12.79
CA GLU A 340 36.86 -28.32 -11.85
C GLU A 340 36.44 -27.44 -10.67
N TYR A 341 35.78 -26.28 -10.93
CA TYR A 341 35.32 -25.41 -9.90
C TYR A 341 34.11 -25.95 -9.13
N LEU A 342 33.22 -26.71 -9.79
CA LEU A 342 32.11 -27.37 -9.09
C LEU A 342 32.63 -28.42 -8.08
N SER A 343 33.72 -29.11 -8.39
CA SER A 343 34.35 -30.06 -7.48
C SER A 343 34.98 -29.37 -6.27
N LYS A 344 35.58 -28.18 -6.48
CA LYS A 344 36.09 -27.35 -5.36
C LYS A 344 34.93 -26.87 -4.48
N ALA A 345 33.81 -26.42 -5.08
CA ALA A 345 32.64 -26.03 -4.34
C ALA A 345 32.03 -27.19 -3.53
N GLU A 346 31.99 -28.41 -4.09
CA GLU A 346 31.47 -29.59 -3.39
C GLU A 346 32.25 -29.89 -2.10
N ALA A 347 33.61 -29.78 -2.17
CA ALA A 347 34.45 -29.97 -0.99
C ALA A 347 34.20 -28.95 0.14
N GLN A 348 33.62 -27.81 -0.18
CA GLN A 348 33.35 -26.68 0.74
C GLN A 348 31.87 -26.46 1.00
N ALA A 349 30.99 -27.32 0.49
CA ALA A 349 29.55 -27.17 0.64
C ALA A 349 29.16 -27.19 2.13
N PRO A 350 28.52 -26.08 2.63
CA PRO A 350 28.33 -25.90 4.07
C PRO A 350 27.28 -26.82 4.66
N ASP A 351 26.39 -27.35 3.84
CA ASP A 351 25.26 -28.16 4.26
C ASP A 351 24.80 -29.16 3.21
N LYS A 352 23.90 -30.06 3.61
CA LYS A 352 23.32 -31.07 2.72
C LYS A 352 22.56 -30.48 1.51
N PRO A 353 21.70 -29.45 1.65
CA PRO A 353 21.03 -28.83 0.51
C PRO A 353 22.00 -28.36 -0.59
N ASN A 354 23.13 -27.76 -0.22
CA ASN A 354 24.14 -27.33 -1.17
C ASN A 354 24.83 -28.52 -1.85
N LYS A 355 25.15 -29.60 -1.11
CA LYS A 355 25.68 -30.85 -1.70
C LYS A 355 24.69 -31.49 -2.68
N ASP A 356 23.42 -31.58 -2.29
CA ASP A 356 22.37 -32.14 -3.12
C ASP A 356 22.16 -31.32 -4.40
N ASN A 357 22.28 -29.99 -4.33
CA ASN A 357 22.24 -29.10 -5.49
C ASN A 357 23.43 -29.38 -6.43
N ILE A 358 24.65 -29.47 -5.91
CA ILE A 358 25.84 -29.75 -6.71
C ILE A 358 25.70 -31.11 -7.41
N ALA A 359 25.20 -32.13 -6.70
CA ALA A 359 24.97 -33.47 -7.26
C ALA A 359 24.00 -33.45 -8.46
N LYS A 360 23.01 -32.51 -8.47
CA LYS A 360 22.11 -32.29 -9.61
C LYS A 360 22.80 -31.59 -10.78
N LEU A 361 23.70 -30.65 -10.50
CA LEU A 361 24.36 -29.82 -11.53
C LEU A 361 25.49 -30.60 -12.25
N ARG A 362 26.19 -31.49 -11.54
CA ARG A 362 27.32 -32.23 -12.09
C ARG A 362 27.00 -33.01 -13.40
N PRO A 363 25.93 -33.85 -13.47
CA PRO A 363 25.57 -34.55 -14.68
C PRO A 363 25.24 -33.63 -15.85
N MET A 364 24.75 -32.43 -15.60
CA MET A 364 24.47 -31.46 -16.65
C MET A 364 25.78 -31.02 -17.33
N LEU A 365 26.80 -30.66 -16.54
CA LEU A 365 28.11 -30.26 -17.07
C LEU A 365 28.80 -31.40 -17.79
N GLU A 366 28.71 -32.63 -17.27
CA GLU A 366 29.27 -33.85 -17.91
C GLU A 366 28.62 -34.13 -19.28
N GLN A 367 27.36 -33.74 -19.46
CA GLN A 367 26.62 -33.82 -20.72
C GLN A 367 26.84 -32.61 -21.63
N GLY A 368 27.69 -31.63 -21.26
CA GLY A 368 27.90 -30.40 -22.02
C GLY A 368 26.69 -29.44 -21.99
N LYS A 369 25.94 -29.44 -20.88
CA LYS A 369 24.77 -28.57 -20.69
C LYS A 369 25.07 -27.44 -19.69
N ASP A 370 24.55 -26.26 -19.97
CA ASP A 370 24.67 -25.11 -19.05
C ASP A 370 23.86 -25.35 -17.78
N ILE A 371 24.49 -25.09 -16.62
CA ILE A 371 23.88 -25.21 -15.28
C ILE A 371 23.10 -23.98 -14.83
N ASN A 372 22.99 -22.98 -15.67
CA ASN A 372 22.30 -21.73 -15.37
C ASN A 372 20.85 -21.69 -15.88
N ASN A 373 20.45 -22.67 -16.65
CA ASN A 373 19.11 -22.84 -17.26
C ASN A 373 18.14 -23.53 -16.32
#